data_2083a0edf5fb3bc148479a71b6ceb855
#
_entry.id   2083a0edf5fb3bc148479a71b6ceb855
#
_cell.length_a   1.000
_cell.length_b   1.000
_cell.length_c   1.000
_cell.angle_alpha   90.00
_cell.angle_beta   90.00
_cell.angle_gamma   90.00
#
_symmetry.space_group_name_H-M   'P 1'
#
loop_
_entity.id
_entity.type
_entity.pdbx_description
1 polymer ?
#
loop_
_entity_poly.entity_id
_entity_poly.type
_entity_poly.pdbx_seq_one_letter_code
_entity_poly.pdbx_strand_id
1 'polypeptide(L)'
;MKHLLWYVAFLALLFTGDRLAGWLLQREAIGSQFRYSRLYSGRAGAELLLVGNSRGLTFYEPYIAQTTGKTTFNPSYNGLSMDVANALVQDYLDRYPAPHTLVLDITICDRPNNELLAGFATYAPFSPRLAGLLRDSLPKMWGGNQVSHLTRFNNEIFQRALFHRRTLDNAWLLDREIPEKLAAEVAQNRYPLEVHPQLIAQLQAAVQAAQAKGVQVQLVISPYFPGFAQNVSNLDALKMAVEQATGLAVHDYRQALTDPTDFGDFMHPNKKGSLRYIDLLRQDGVLP
;
A
#
# COMPACT_ATOMS: atom_id res chain seq x y z
N MET A 1 -34.64 15.69 39.21
CA MET A 1 -33.72 14.55 39.47
C MET A 1 -34.04 13.34 38.61
N LYS A 2 -35.27 12.82 38.50
CA LYS A 2 -35.60 11.60 37.72
C LYS A 2 -35.21 11.74 36.22
N HIS A 3 -35.51 12.88 35.58
CA HIS A 3 -35.15 13.09 34.17
C HIS A 3 -33.62 13.11 33.95
N LEU A 4 -32.84 13.69 34.85
CA LEU A 4 -31.38 13.72 34.77
C LEU A 4 -30.80 12.28 34.80
N LEU A 5 -31.33 11.41 35.65
CA LEU A 5 -30.91 10.01 35.72
C LEU A 5 -31.17 9.29 34.40
N TRP A 6 -32.31 9.56 33.75
CA TRP A 6 -32.60 8.96 32.42
C TRP A 6 -31.65 9.44 31.34
N TYR A 7 -31.29 10.73 31.31
CA TYR A 7 -30.30 11.25 30.36
C TYR A 7 -28.92 10.65 30.59
N VAL A 8 -28.48 10.53 31.84
CA VAL A 8 -27.20 9.92 32.19
C VAL A 8 -27.19 8.44 31.77
N ALA A 9 -28.25 7.71 32.08
CA ALA A 9 -28.38 6.28 31.70
C ALA A 9 -28.39 6.11 30.16
N PHE A 10 -29.10 6.97 29.44
CA PHE A 10 -29.12 6.94 27.98
C PHE A 10 -27.75 7.22 27.37
N LEU A 11 -27.03 8.24 27.84
CA LEU A 11 -25.67 8.55 27.38
C LEU A 11 -24.69 7.41 27.70
N ALA A 12 -24.80 6.81 28.88
CA ALA A 12 -24.00 5.66 29.26
C ALA A 12 -24.28 4.44 28.35
N LEU A 13 -25.54 4.20 27.99
CA LEU A 13 -25.93 3.14 27.07
C LEU A 13 -25.37 3.39 25.67
N LEU A 14 -25.48 4.62 25.15
CA LEU A 14 -24.91 4.97 23.85
C LEU A 14 -23.38 4.81 23.83
N PHE A 15 -22.70 5.30 24.85
CA PHE A 15 -21.25 5.16 24.97
C PHE A 15 -20.82 3.68 25.04
N THR A 16 -21.47 2.90 25.89
CA THR A 16 -21.16 1.49 26.05
C THR A 16 -21.47 0.68 24.77
N GLY A 17 -22.61 0.99 24.14
CA GLY A 17 -23.00 0.40 22.86
C GLY A 17 -22.01 0.67 21.74
N ASP A 18 -21.55 1.95 21.61
CA ASP A 18 -20.51 2.34 20.65
C ASP A 18 -19.20 1.55 20.87
N ARG A 19 -18.76 1.43 22.13
CA ARG A 19 -17.53 0.71 22.45
C ARG A 19 -17.64 -0.80 22.17
N LEU A 20 -18.76 -1.42 22.53
CA LEU A 20 -19.01 -2.83 22.28
C LEU A 20 -19.11 -3.13 20.78
N ALA A 21 -19.90 -2.34 20.04
CA ALA A 21 -20.03 -2.48 18.60
C ALA A 21 -18.68 -2.22 17.89
N GLY A 22 -17.96 -1.18 18.30
CA GLY A 22 -16.62 -0.90 17.78
C GLY A 22 -15.64 -2.05 18.04
N TRP A 23 -15.67 -2.67 19.21
CA TRP A 23 -14.85 -3.83 19.53
C TRP A 23 -15.21 -5.05 18.66
N LEU A 24 -16.50 -5.33 18.45
CA LEU A 24 -16.96 -6.41 17.57
C LEU A 24 -16.49 -6.21 16.13
N LEU A 25 -16.66 -5.00 15.57
CA LEU A 25 -16.21 -4.67 14.21
C LEU A 25 -14.68 -4.75 14.09
N GLN A 26 -13.96 -4.32 15.12
CA GLN A 26 -12.50 -4.43 15.17
C GLN A 26 -12.04 -5.89 15.13
N ARG A 27 -12.72 -6.76 15.88
CA ARG A 27 -12.44 -8.19 15.91
C ARG A 27 -12.70 -8.85 14.55
N GLU A 28 -13.79 -8.46 13.88
CA GLU A 28 -14.10 -8.92 12.53
C GLU A 28 -13.02 -8.47 11.51
N ALA A 29 -12.62 -7.19 11.55
CA ALA A 29 -11.60 -6.67 10.69
C ALA A 29 -10.27 -7.40 10.84
N ILE A 30 -9.77 -7.54 12.08
CA ILE A 30 -8.46 -8.16 12.35
C ILE A 30 -8.43 -9.66 12.06
N GLY A 31 -9.59 -10.34 12.17
CA GLY A 31 -9.75 -11.76 11.86
C GLY A 31 -9.71 -12.09 10.37
N SER A 32 -9.86 -11.11 9.48
CA SER A 32 -9.97 -11.31 8.04
C SER A 32 -8.64 -11.71 7.37
N GLN A 33 -8.72 -12.15 6.11
CA GLN A 33 -7.55 -12.48 5.27
C GLN A 33 -7.07 -11.29 4.43
N PHE A 34 -7.59 -10.10 4.70
CA PHE A 34 -7.14 -8.85 4.08
C PHE A 34 -5.68 -8.55 4.46
N ARG A 35 -4.89 -8.01 3.55
CA ARG A 35 -3.45 -7.79 3.75
C ARG A 35 -3.10 -7.05 5.03
N TYR A 36 -3.80 -5.97 5.36
CA TYR A 36 -3.53 -5.24 6.61
C TYR A 36 -4.00 -5.98 7.85
N SER A 37 -5.06 -6.77 7.75
CA SER A 37 -5.48 -7.67 8.83
C SER A 37 -4.44 -8.75 9.11
N ARG A 38 -3.85 -9.33 8.06
CA ARG A 38 -2.74 -10.28 8.18
C ARG A 38 -1.53 -9.64 8.85
N LEU A 39 -1.19 -8.38 8.44
CA LEU A 39 -0.08 -7.63 9.02
C LEU A 39 -0.23 -7.49 10.54
N TYR A 40 -1.41 -7.05 11.01
CA TYR A 40 -1.61 -6.77 12.42
C TYR A 40 -2.05 -7.95 13.27
N SER A 41 -2.31 -9.13 12.65
CA SER A 41 -2.70 -10.36 13.37
C SER A 41 -1.62 -11.44 13.41
N GLY A 42 -0.39 -11.14 13.03
CA GLY A 42 0.72 -12.11 13.08
C GLY A 42 0.77 -13.08 11.89
N ARG A 43 0.09 -12.79 10.76
CA ARG A 43 -0.06 -13.71 9.61
C ARG A 43 0.58 -13.20 8.32
N ALA A 44 1.50 -12.22 8.40
CA ALA A 44 2.14 -11.62 7.23
C ALA A 44 3.65 -11.94 7.11
N GLY A 45 4.19 -12.82 7.96
CA GLY A 45 5.61 -13.18 7.89
C GLY A 45 6.01 -13.73 6.54
N ALA A 46 7.07 -13.18 5.93
CA ALA A 46 7.52 -13.51 4.58
C ALA A 46 9.01 -13.23 4.40
N GLU A 47 9.62 -13.92 3.43
CA GLU A 47 11.02 -13.70 3.04
C GLU A 47 11.18 -12.52 2.08
N LEU A 48 10.12 -12.18 1.32
CA LEU A 48 10.07 -11.05 0.39
C LEU A 48 8.95 -10.09 0.79
N LEU A 49 9.29 -8.83 1.03
CA LEU A 49 8.33 -7.75 1.27
C LEU A 49 8.26 -6.86 0.03
N LEU A 50 7.06 -6.71 -0.54
CA LEU A 50 6.84 -6.03 -1.82
C LEU A 50 5.93 -4.82 -1.59
N VAL A 51 6.40 -3.60 -1.87
CA VAL A 51 5.70 -2.37 -1.49
C VAL A 51 5.55 -1.43 -2.67
N GLY A 52 4.35 -0.91 -2.86
CA GLY A 52 4.04 0.10 -3.85
C GLY A 52 2.62 0.65 -3.67
N ASN A 53 2.24 1.55 -4.55
CA ASN A 53 0.86 2.00 -4.69
C ASN A 53 0.07 0.99 -5.58
N SER A 54 -0.85 1.46 -6.44
CA SER A 54 -1.55 0.59 -7.40
C SER A 54 -0.59 -0.17 -8.33
N ARG A 55 0.58 0.38 -8.61
CA ARG A 55 1.60 -0.24 -9.46
C ARG A 55 2.30 -1.40 -8.74
N GLY A 56 2.44 -1.34 -7.41
CA GLY A 56 2.93 -2.44 -6.58
C GLY A 56 1.98 -3.64 -6.52
N LEU A 57 0.73 -3.50 -6.95
CA LEU A 57 -0.21 -4.62 -7.07
C LEU A 57 0.19 -5.60 -8.19
N THR A 58 1.06 -5.19 -9.12
CA THR A 58 1.64 -6.06 -10.16
C THR A 58 2.61 -7.09 -9.59
N PHE A 59 3.13 -6.89 -8.37
CA PHE A 59 3.91 -7.90 -7.65
C PHE A 59 2.99 -9.03 -7.18
N TYR A 60 2.65 -9.93 -8.08
CA TYR A 60 1.69 -11.01 -7.83
C TYR A 60 2.28 -12.09 -6.94
N GLU A 61 1.93 -12.05 -5.64
CA GLU A 61 2.47 -12.92 -4.60
C GLU A 61 2.49 -14.42 -5.01
N PRO A 62 1.39 -15.02 -5.55
CA PRO A 62 1.40 -16.44 -5.87
C PRO A 62 2.43 -16.83 -6.94
N TYR A 63 2.61 -16.00 -7.98
CA TYR A 63 3.58 -16.27 -9.03
C TYR A 63 5.02 -16.06 -8.55
N ILE A 64 5.28 -15.01 -7.77
CA ILE A 64 6.60 -14.79 -7.17
C ILE A 64 6.94 -15.98 -6.25
N ALA A 65 6.04 -16.42 -5.40
CA ALA A 65 6.25 -17.57 -4.52
C ALA A 65 6.52 -18.86 -5.33
N GLN A 66 5.76 -19.09 -6.42
CA GLN A 66 5.95 -20.23 -7.29
C GLN A 66 7.32 -20.24 -7.98
N THR A 67 7.78 -19.06 -8.43
CA THR A 67 9.00 -18.95 -9.27
C THR A 67 10.28 -18.78 -8.47
N THR A 68 10.18 -18.25 -7.25
CA THR A 68 11.34 -18.04 -6.35
C THR A 68 11.46 -19.07 -5.24
N GLY A 69 10.39 -19.82 -4.95
CA GLY A 69 10.30 -20.71 -3.79
C GLY A 69 10.23 -19.93 -2.45
N LYS A 70 10.06 -18.61 -2.47
CA LYS A 70 10.06 -17.73 -1.30
C LYS A 70 8.66 -17.31 -0.89
N THR A 71 8.43 -17.23 0.40
CA THR A 71 7.21 -16.62 0.95
C THR A 71 7.20 -15.13 0.67
N THR A 72 6.03 -14.59 0.30
CA THR A 72 5.86 -13.18 -0.10
C THR A 72 4.77 -12.51 0.69
N PHE A 73 4.95 -11.22 0.94
CA PHE A 73 3.90 -10.34 1.47
C PHE A 73 3.89 -9.02 0.73
N ASN A 74 2.72 -8.63 0.22
CA ASN A 74 2.52 -7.40 -0.55
C ASN A 74 1.45 -6.51 0.10
N PRO A 75 1.83 -5.49 0.91
CA PRO A 75 0.90 -4.51 1.47
C PRO A 75 0.51 -3.39 0.50
N SER A 76 0.90 -3.43 -0.78
CA SER A 76 0.53 -2.41 -1.77
C SER A 76 -0.97 -2.23 -1.87
N TYR A 77 -1.41 -1.01 -2.19
CA TYR A 77 -2.83 -0.68 -2.35
C TYR A 77 -3.02 0.49 -3.31
N ASN A 78 -4.20 0.55 -3.95
CA ASN A 78 -4.54 1.67 -4.82
C ASN A 78 -4.40 3.00 -4.08
N GLY A 79 -3.57 3.90 -4.62
CA GLY A 79 -3.36 5.22 -4.03
C GLY A 79 -2.60 5.22 -2.71
N LEU A 80 -1.94 4.11 -2.33
CA LEU A 80 -1.07 4.09 -1.14
C LEU A 80 0.04 5.13 -1.30
N SER A 81 0.19 6.01 -0.31
CA SER A 81 1.24 7.02 -0.25
C SER A 81 2.40 6.56 0.65
N MET A 82 3.58 7.14 0.42
CA MET A 82 4.82 6.67 1.08
C MET A 82 4.83 6.86 2.59
N ASP A 83 4.13 7.85 3.12
CA ASP A 83 4.00 8.07 4.56
C ASP A 83 3.28 6.89 5.25
N VAL A 84 2.17 6.44 4.67
CA VAL A 84 1.45 5.25 5.14
C VAL A 84 2.29 3.99 4.92
N ALA A 85 2.90 3.85 3.73
CA ALA A 85 3.74 2.69 3.42
C ALA A 85 4.93 2.57 4.36
N ASN A 86 5.59 3.68 4.73
CA ASN A 86 6.66 3.68 5.72
C ASN A 86 6.18 3.17 7.09
N ALA A 87 4.99 3.61 7.54
CA ALA A 87 4.41 3.10 8.78
C ALA A 87 4.18 1.57 8.70
N LEU A 88 3.62 1.07 7.58
CA LEU A 88 3.39 -0.36 7.36
C LEU A 88 4.69 -1.17 7.30
N VAL A 89 5.72 -0.67 6.62
CA VAL A 89 7.05 -1.32 6.54
C VAL A 89 7.69 -1.41 7.91
N GLN A 90 7.71 -0.32 8.67
CA GLN A 90 8.28 -0.33 10.01
C GLN A 90 7.48 -1.21 10.98
N ASP A 91 6.14 -1.19 10.90
CA ASP A 91 5.28 -2.09 11.69
C ASP A 91 5.52 -3.57 11.33
N TYR A 92 5.77 -3.87 10.05
CA TYR A 92 6.17 -5.19 9.60
C TYR A 92 7.51 -5.61 10.23
N LEU A 93 8.51 -4.76 10.10
CA LEU A 93 9.86 -5.02 10.63
C LEU A 93 9.91 -5.18 12.16
N ASP A 94 8.97 -4.59 12.88
CA ASP A 94 8.87 -4.73 14.34
C ASP A 94 8.11 -6.00 14.78
N ARG A 95 7.26 -6.55 13.91
CA ARG A 95 6.36 -7.67 14.24
C ARG A 95 6.83 -9.01 13.75
N TYR A 96 7.63 -9.02 12.68
CA TYR A 96 8.05 -10.23 11.99
C TYR A 96 9.57 -10.34 11.92
N PRO A 97 10.11 -11.53 11.71
CA PRO A 97 11.50 -11.69 11.28
C PRO A 97 11.76 -10.81 10.06
N ALA A 98 12.94 -10.22 9.99
CA ALA A 98 13.35 -9.38 8.87
C ALA A 98 13.26 -10.18 7.56
N PRO A 99 12.64 -9.67 6.50
CA PRO A 99 12.63 -10.31 5.19
C PRO A 99 14.04 -10.30 4.61
N HIS A 100 14.34 -11.20 3.68
CA HIS A 100 15.61 -11.14 2.95
C HIS A 100 15.68 -9.90 2.06
N THR A 101 14.57 -9.62 1.38
CA THR A 101 14.50 -8.53 0.40
C THR A 101 13.23 -7.69 0.59
N LEU A 102 13.40 -6.37 0.53
CA LEU A 102 12.33 -5.39 0.36
C LEU A 102 12.41 -4.83 -1.07
N VAL A 103 11.37 -5.04 -1.88
CA VAL A 103 11.21 -4.37 -3.18
C VAL A 103 10.22 -3.23 -3.03
N LEU A 104 10.59 -2.02 -3.46
CA LEU A 104 9.78 -0.83 -3.29
C LEU A 104 9.66 -0.06 -4.61
N ASP A 105 8.43 0.10 -5.12
CA ASP A 105 8.16 0.95 -6.29
C ASP A 105 8.15 2.42 -5.86
N ILE A 106 9.11 3.21 -6.36
CA ILE A 106 9.32 4.59 -5.92
C ILE A 106 8.20 5.55 -6.32
N THR A 107 7.33 5.18 -7.26
CA THR A 107 6.19 6.02 -7.66
C THR A 107 5.16 6.20 -6.55
N ILE A 108 5.27 5.45 -5.46
CA ILE A 108 4.51 5.66 -4.21
C ILE A 108 4.81 7.03 -3.56
N CYS A 109 5.90 7.70 -3.95
CA CYS A 109 6.27 9.04 -3.48
C CYS A 109 5.58 10.17 -4.26
N ASP A 110 4.63 9.88 -5.17
CA ASP A 110 3.98 10.86 -6.01
C ASP A 110 3.24 11.93 -5.20
N ARG A 111 2.31 11.52 -4.35
CA ARG A 111 1.50 12.49 -3.56
C ARG A 111 0.94 11.86 -2.28
N PRO A 112 0.68 12.67 -1.23
CA PRO A 112 -0.03 12.19 -0.05
C PRO A 112 -1.50 11.88 -0.40
N ASN A 113 -2.09 10.92 0.31
CA ASN A 113 -3.49 10.53 0.12
C ASN A 113 -4.23 10.46 1.47
N ASN A 114 -4.75 11.60 1.89
CA ASN A 114 -5.46 11.74 3.16
C ASN A 114 -6.78 10.96 3.20
N GLU A 115 -7.42 10.75 2.04
CA GLU A 115 -8.65 9.97 1.97
C GLU A 115 -8.37 8.48 2.28
N LEU A 116 -7.32 7.94 1.67
CA LEU A 116 -6.89 6.57 1.98
C LEU A 116 -6.35 6.46 3.40
N LEU A 117 -5.55 7.44 3.86
CA LEU A 117 -5.06 7.47 5.24
C LEU A 117 -6.21 7.41 6.25
N ALA A 118 -7.32 8.12 6.00
CA ALA A 118 -8.52 8.05 6.83
C ALA A 118 -9.03 6.62 7.04
N GLY A 119 -8.94 5.78 6.00
CA GLY A 119 -9.31 4.36 6.05
C GLY A 119 -8.48 3.55 7.06
N PHE A 120 -7.24 3.93 7.29
CA PHE A 120 -6.36 3.25 8.26
C PHE A 120 -6.74 3.49 9.72
N ALA A 121 -7.76 4.31 10.01
CA ALA A 121 -8.35 4.40 11.34
C ALA A 121 -8.80 3.04 11.89
N THR A 122 -9.19 2.11 11.01
CA THR A 122 -9.49 0.72 11.35
C THR A 122 -8.31 0.01 12.02
N TYR A 123 -7.07 0.30 11.62
CA TYR A 123 -5.85 -0.35 12.13
C TYR A 123 -5.02 0.52 13.08
N ALA A 124 -5.39 1.79 13.29
CA ALA A 124 -4.70 2.69 14.22
C ALA A 124 -4.54 2.13 15.65
N PRO A 125 -5.50 1.35 16.22
CA PRO A 125 -5.32 0.76 17.54
C PRO A 125 -4.16 -0.25 17.63
N PHE A 126 -3.67 -0.74 16.50
CA PHE A 126 -2.57 -1.71 16.43
C PHE A 126 -1.25 -1.09 16.00
N SER A 127 -1.24 0.20 15.62
CA SER A 127 -0.06 0.90 15.09
C SER A 127 0.06 2.31 15.66
N PRO A 128 0.99 2.54 16.58
CA PRO A 128 1.29 3.91 17.03
C PRO A 128 1.70 4.85 15.89
N ARG A 129 2.31 4.32 14.82
CA ARG A 129 2.71 5.09 13.63
C ARG A 129 1.50 5.56 12.83
N LEU A 130 0.55 4.66 12.53
CA LEU A 130 -0.70 5.04 11.86
C LEU A 130 -1.53 5.99 12.73
N ALA A 131 -1.59 5.75 14.05
CA ALA A 131 -2.26 6.65 14.98
C ALA A 131 -1.63 8.05 14.98
N GLY A 132 -0.29 8.13 14.92
CA GLY A 132 0.44 9.40 14.79
C GLY A 132 0.10 10.11 13.48
N LEU A 133 0.20 9.42 12.33
CA LEU A 133 -0.14 9.98 11.02
C LEU A 133 -1.57 10.53 10.97
N LEU A 134 -2.54 9.76 11.49
CA LEU A 134 -3.94 10.19 11.54
C LEU A 134 -4.14 11.42 12.42
N ARG A 135 -3.50 11.46 13.59
CA ARG A 135 -3.58 12.60 14.51
C ARG A 135 -3.00 13.87 13.88
N ASP A 136 -1.85 13.73 13.21
CA ASP A 136 -1.10 14.88 12.70
C ASP A 136 -1.67 15.38 11.36
N SER A 137 -2.12 14.48 10.47
CA SER A 137 -2.67 14.86 9.16
C SER A 137 -4.19 15.08 9.18
N LEU A 138 -4.93 14.40 10.05
CA LEU A 138 -6.41 14.42 10.11
C LEU A 138 -6.94 14.63 11.54
N PRO A 139 -6.54 15.72 12.24
CA PRO A 139 -6.80 15.91 13.68
C PRO A 139 -8.30 15.92 14.04
N LYS A 140 -9.16 16.47 13.18
CA LYS A 140 -10.62 16.48 13.41
C LYS A 140 -11.20 15.07 13.38
N MET A 141 -10.82 14.28 12.39
CA MET A 141 -11.26 12.89 12.29
C MET A 141 -10.69 12.04 13.43
N TRP A 142 -9.41 12.24 13.76
CA TRP A 142 -8.79 11.57 14.89
C TRP A 142 -9.55 11.83 16.20
N GLY A 143 -9.90 13.10 16.48
CA GLY A 143 -10.73 13.48 17.63
C GLY A 143 -12.09 12.80 17.60
N GLY A 144 -12.77 12.79 16.45
CA GLY A 144 -14.05 12.09 16.27
C GLY A 144 -13.94 10.58 16.60
N ASN A 145 -12.86 9.93 16.18
CA ASN A 145 -12.59 8.52 16.46
C ASN A 145 -12.32 8.21 17.95
N GLN A 146 -11.98 9.21 18.76
CA GLN A 146 -11.89 9.05 20.22
C GLN A 146 -13.26 9.17 20.89
N VAL A 147 -14.16 9.99 20.31
CA VAL A 147 -15.54 10.15 20.79
C VAL A 147 -16.40 8.96 20.42
N SER A 148 -16.38 8.53 19.16
CA SER A 148 -17.09 7.32 18.69
C SER A 148 -16.14 6.35 18.01
N HIS A 149 -16.12 5.10 18.49
CA HIS A 149 -15.33 4.03 17.87
C HIS A 149 -15.92 3.58 16.54
N LEU A 150 -17.22 3.69 16.35
CA LEU A 150 -17.90 3.28 15.11
C LEU A 150 -17.44 4.10 13.89
N THR A 151 -17.00 5.35 14.08
CA THR A 151 -16.51 6.19 12.99
C THR A 151 -15.26 5.62 12.30
N ARG A 152 -14.49 4.75 12.97
CA ARG A 152 -13.29 4.08 12.43
C ARG A 152 -13.60 3.07 11.33
N PHE A 153 -14.86 2.65 11.18
CA PHE A 153 -15.27 1.55 10.31
C PHE A 153 -16.10 1.99 9.11
N ASN A 154 -16.35 3.29 8.94
CA ASN A 154 -17.05 3.82 7.77
C ASN A 154 -16.06 4.23 6.67
N ASN A 155 -15.34 3.24 6.11
CA ASN A 155 -14.34 3.49 5.07
C ASN A 155 -14.10 2.23 4.21
N GLU A 156 -13.44 2.44 3.05
CA GLU A 156 -13.14 1.36 2.09
C GLU A 156 -12.24 0.28 2.69
N ILE A 157 -11.22 0.64 3.46
CA ILE A 157 -10.27 -0.30 4.05
C ILE A 157 -10.98 -1.31 4.96
N PHE A 158 -11.95 -0.85 5.77
CA PHE A 158 -12.77 -1.74 6.57
C PHE A 158 -13.68 -2.63 5.70
N GLN A 159 -14.31 -2.07 4.66
CA GLN A 159 -15.14 -2.86 3.75
C GLN A 159 -14.34 -3.96 3.05
N ARG A 160 -13.09 -3.67 2.65
CA ARG A 160 -12.17 -4.67 2.09
C ARG A 160 -11.82 -5.76 3.11
N ALA A 161 -11.60 -5.40 4.37
CA ALA A 161 -11.39 -6.39 5.42
C ALA A 161 -12.60 -7.32 5.55
N LEU A 162 -13.82 -6.80 5.52
CA LEU A 162 -15.03 -7.62 5.53
C LEU A 162 -15.18 -8.49 4.28
N PHE A 163 -14.90 -7.96 3.10
CA PHE A 163 -14.93 -8.71 1.85
C PHE A 163 -13.99 -9.93 1.91
N HIS A 164 -12.79 -9.74 2.45
CA HIS A 164 -11.78 -10.78 2.60
C HIS A 164 -11.87 -11.57 3.91
N ARG A 165 -13.06 -11.70 4.51
CA ARG A 165 -13.20 -12.47 5.77
C ARG A 165 -12.73 -13.91 5.65
N ARG A 166 -12.92 -14.55 4.50
CA ARG A 166 -12.62 -15.97 4.25
C ARG A 166 -11.70 -16.22 3.07
N THR A 167 -11.51 -15.25 2.19
CA THR A 167 -10.70 -15.36 0.98
C THR A 167 -9.43 -14.56 1.12
N LEU A 168 -8.29 -15.16 0.76
CA LEU A 168 -6.99 -14.50 0.82
C LEU A 168 -6.97 -13.30 -0.16
N ASP A 169 -6.47 -12.18 0.33
CA ASP A 169 -6.30 -10.95 -0.44
C ASP A 169 -4.93 -10.95 -1.13
N ASN A 170 -4.82 -11.62 -2.27
CA ASN A 170 -3.58 -11.74 -3.03
C ASN A 170 -3.76 -11.72 -4.56
N ALA A 171 -4.93 -11.33 -5.06
CA ALA A 171 -5.26 -11.37 -6.49
C ALA A 171 -5.90 -10.05 -6.94
N TRP A 172 -5.07 -9.02 -7.15
CA TRP A 172 -5.53 -7.69 -7.57
C TRP A 172 -5.08 -7.33 -9.00
N LEU A 173 -4.74 -8.33 -9.81
CA LEU A 173 -4.32 -8.12 -11.17
C LEU A 173 -5.49 -7.73 -12.07
N LEU A 174 -5.24 -6.82 -13.01
CA LEU A 174 -6.19 -6.52 -14.06
C LEU A 174 -6.26 -7.70 -15.04
N ASP A 175 -7.45 -8.24 -15.26
CA ASP A 175 -7.70 -9.36 -16.18
C ASP A 175 -8.37 -8.84 -17.47
N ARG A 176 -7.80 -7.77 -18.03
CA ARG A 176 -8.26 -7.16 -19.29
C ARG A 176 -7.09 -6.53 -20.02
N GLU A 177 -7.22 -6.44 -21.33
CA GLU A 177 -6.34 -5.63 -22.16
C GLU A 177 -6.82 -4.20 -22.23
N ILE A 178 -5.92 -3.26 -22.51
CA ILE A 178 -6.27 -1.86 -22.74
C ILE A 178 -7.15 -1.77 -23.99
N PRO A 179 -8.29 -1.06 -23.95
CA PRO A 179 -9.12 -0.87 -25.14
C PRO A 179 -8.34 -0.15 -26.25
N GLU A 180 -8.44 -0.61 -27.50
CA GLU A 180 -7.74 -0.03 -28.67
C GLU A 180 -7.93 1.49 -28.79
N LYS A 181 -9.17 1.97 -28.57
CA LYS A 181 -9.45 3.41 -28.60
C LYS A 181 -8.64 4.16 -27.55
N LEU A 182 -8.52 3.63 -26.33
CA LEU A 182 -7.72 4.25 -25.28
C LEU A 182 -6.23 4.19 -25.62
N ALA A 183 -5.74 3.05 -26.12
CA ALA A 183 -4.36 2.88 -26.54
C ALA A 183 -3.95 3.90 -27.63
N ALA A 184 -4.83 4.19 -28.59
CA ALA A 184 -4.60 5.18 -29.62
C ALA A 184 -4.49 6.63 -29.09
N GLU A 185 -5.02 6.90 -27.91
CA GLU A 185 -5.00 8.22 -27.27
C GLU A 185 -3.75 8.44 -26.39
N VAL A 186 -2.77 7.52 -26.37
CA VAL A 186 -1.60 7.57 -25.48
C VAL A 186 -0.84 8.90 -25.56
N ALA A 187 -0.67 9.45 -26.78
CA ALA A 187 0.05 10.71 -26.98
C ALA A 187 -0.66 11.95 -26.40
N GLN A 188 -1.95 11.87 -26.15
CA GLN A 188 -2.79 12.96 -25.63
C GLN A 188 -2.93 12.91 -24.11
N ASN A 189 -2.65 11.74 -23.51
CA ASN A 189 -2.78 11.54 -22.07
C ASN A 189 -1.48 11.90 -21.36
N ARG A 190 -1.59 12.63 -20.26
CA ARG A 190 -0.49 13.08 -19.40
C ARG A 190 -0.73 12.66 -17.98
N TYR A 191 0.33 12.34 -17.25
CA TYR A 191 0.27 12.13 -15.82
C TYR A 191 1.23 13.09 -15.11
N PRO A 192 0.72 14.07 -14.36
CA PRO A 192 1.54 15.02 -13.63
C PRO A 192 2.01 14.38 -12.32
N LEU A 193 3.10 13.60 -12.38
CA LEU A 193 3.75 13.08 -11.19
C LEU A 193 4.40 14.25 -10.43
N GLU A 194 4.19 14.26 -9.11
CA GLU A 194 4.74 15.28 -8.23
C GLU A 194 5.99 14.74 -7.51
N VAL A 195 6.91 15.63 -7.14
CA VAL A 195 8.09 15.27 -6.35
C VAL A 195 7.97 15.91 -4.97
N HIS A 196 7.62 15.10 -3.99
CA HIS A 196 7.41 15.54 -2.61
C HIS A 196 8.60 15.20 -1.72
N PRO A 197 9.41 16.19 -1.28
CA PRO A 197 10.57 15.92 -0.42
C PRO A 197 10.21 15.16 0.86
N GLN A 198 9.03 15.43 1.43
CA GLN A 198 8.56 14.74 2.64
C GLN A 198 8.30 13.26 2.40
N LEU A 199 7.71 12.89 1.25
CA LEU A 199 7.47 11.47 0.92
C LEU A 199 8.79 10.76 0.58
N ILE A 200 9.74 11.44 -0.04
CA ILE A 200 11.10 10.92 -0.28
C ILE A 200 11.82 10.69 1.06
N ALA A 201 11.68 11.61 2.02
CA ALA A 201 12.23 11.40 3.37
C ALA A 201 11.59 10.19 4.10
N GLN A 202 10.28 9.95 3.89
CA GLN A 202 9.61 8.75 4.41
C GLN A 202 10.13 7.47 3.74
N LEU A 203 10.41 7.51 2.42
CA LEU A 203 11.04 6.40 1.71
C LEU A 203 12.44 6.13 2.24
N GLN A 204 13.25 7.17 2.41
CA GLN A 204 14.58 7.06 3.00
C GLN A 204 14.53 6.42 4.40
N ALA A 205 13.59 6.84 5.24
CA ALA A 205 13.41 6.27 6.58
C ALA A 205 13.02 4.78 6.53
N ALA A 206 12.16 4.36 5.61
CA ALA A 206 11.82 2.95 5.40
C ALA A 206 13.03 2.12 4.94
N VAL A 207 13.83 2.66 4.00
CA VAL A 207 15.07 2.04 3.52
C VAL A 207 16.06 1.85 4.66
N GLN A 208 16.32 2.91 5.43
CA GLN A 208 17.25 2.86 6.56
C GLN A 208 16.80 1.87 7.65
N ALA A 209 15.49 1.83 7.96
CA ALA A 209 14.94 0.88 8.92
C ALA A 209 15.10 -0.57 8.46
N ALA A 210 14.91 -0.84 7.17
CA ALA A 210 15.11 -2.16 6.58
C ALA A 210 16.61 -2.55 6.59
N GLN A 211 17.48 -1.68 6.12
CA GLN A 211 18.94 -1.92 6.09
C GLN A 211 19.52 -2.13 7.49
N ALA A 212 19.05 -1.40 8.50
CA ALA A 212 19.46 -1.58 9.89
C ALA A 212 19.13 -2.98 10.45
N LYS A 213 18.19 -3.69 9.82
CA LYS A 213 17.85 -5.09 10.13
C LYS A 213 18.48 -6.10 9.17
N GLY A 214 19.41 -5.67 8.31
CA GLY A 214 20.10 -6.53 7.35
C GLY A 214 19.28 -6.90 6.11
N VAL A 215 18.17 -6.19 5.85
CA VAL A 215 17.32 -6.42 4.67
C VAL A 215 17.97 -5.83 3.43
N GLN A 216 18.04 -6.60 2.35
CA GLN A 216 18.44 -6.09 1.04
C GLN A 216 17.26 -5.26 0.47
N VAL A 217 17.52 -3.99 0.14
CA VAL A 217 16.50 -3.10 -0.42
C VAL A 217 16.72 -2.91 -1.91
N GLN A 218 15.67 -3.13 -2.70
CA GLN A 218 15.61 -2.94 -4.16
C GLN A 218 14.56 -1.87 -4.48
N LEU A 219 15.00 -0.81 -5.14
CA LEU A 219 14.13 0.28 -5.57
C LEU A 219 13.81 0.11 -7.05
N VAL A 220 12.54 0.20 -7.43
CA VAL A 220 12.11 -0.01 -8.82
C VAL A 220 11.15 1.07 -9.30
N ILE A 221 11.10 1.27 -10.62
CA ILE A 221 9.99 1.91 -11.34
C ILE A 221 9.34 0.82 -12.18
N SER A 222 8.10 0.46 -11.89
CA SER A 222 7.35 -0.53 -12.64
C SER A 222 7.05 -0.08 -14.08
N PRO A 223 6.73 -1.00 -15.04
CA PRO A 223 6.47 -0.66 -16.43
C PRO A 223 5.25 0.25 -16.62
N TYR A 224 5.32 1.12 -17.62
CA TYR A 224 4.21 1.89 -18.18
C TYR A 224 3.86 1.38 -19.57
N PHE A 225 2.63 1.63 -20.01
CA PHE A 225 2.21 1.35 -21.39
C PHE A 225 3.19 1.96 -22.40
N PRO A 226 3.51 1.26 -23.50
CA PRO A 226 4.43 1.76 -24.53
C PRO A 226 4.08 3.18 -24.99
N GLY A 227 5.06 4.08 -24.96
CA GLY A 227 4.85 5.50 -25.29
C GLY A 227 4.25 6.36 -24.17
N PHE A 228 3.74 5.78 -23.08
CA PHE A 228 3.16 6.58 -21.97
C PHE A 228 4.22 7.10 -20.99
N ALA A 229 5.30 6.38 -20.76
CA ALA A 229 6.34 6.77 -19.80
C ALA A 229 6.89 8.18 -20.03
N GLN A 230 7.01 8.61 -21.29
CA GLN A 230 7.44 9.97 -21.67
C GLN A 230 6.40 11.05 -21.37
N ASN A 231 5.16 10.65 -21.11
CA ASN A 231 4.03 11.52 -20.75
C ASN A 231 3.85 11.66 -19.24
N VAL A 232 4.66 10.96 -18.44
CA VAL A 232 4.72 11.08 -16.99
C VAL A 232 5.75 12.16 -16.65
N SER A 233 5.27 13.34 -16.27
CA SER A 233 6.18 14.43 -15.92
C SER A 233 6.96 14.13 -14.64
N ASN A 234 8.14 14.70 -14.49
CA ASN A 234 8.99 14.62 -13.30
C ASN A 234 9.44 13.20 -12.87
N LEU A 235 9.24 12.16 -13.70
CA LEU A 235 9.63 10.79 -13.32
C LEU A 235 11.15 10.66 -13.14
N ASP A 236 11.96 11.32 -14.02
CA ASP A 236 13.41 11.35 -13.86
C ASP A 236 13.84 12.19 -12.65
N ALA A 237 13.16 13.29 -12.38
CA ALA A 237 13.41 14.10 -11.20
C ALA A 237 13.12 13.32 -9.90
N LEU A 238 12.02 12.56 -9.87
CA LEU A 238 11.73 11.66 -8.75
C LEU A 238 12.82 10.60 -8.57
N LYS A 239 13.22 9.93 -9.68
CA LYS A 239 14.28 8.91 -9.66
C LYS A 239 15.56 9.48 -9.05
N MET A 240 16.06 10.59 -9.59
CA MET A 240 17.28 11.25 -9.10
C MET A 240 17.18 11.64 -7.62
N ALA A 241 16.06 12.22 -7.21
CA ALA A 241 15.86 12.64 -5.83
C ALA A 241 15.85 11.44 -4.86
N VAL A 242 15.25 10.31 -5.26
CA VAL A 242 15.25 9.08 -4.46
C VAL A 242 16.65 8.46 -4.40
N GLU A 243 17.38 8.37 -5.52
CA GLU A 243 18.77 7.87 -5.57
C GLU A 243 19.69 8.72 -4.69
N GLN A 244 19.55 10.06 -4.76
CA GLN A 244 20.30 10.97 -3.92
C GLN A 244 19.98 10.79 -2.43
N ALA A 245 18.72 10.63 -2.06
CA ALA A 245 18.30 10.51 -0.66
C ALA A 245 18.70 9.17 -0.04
N THR A 246 18.66 8.09 -0.82
CA THR A 246 18.86 6.73 -0.29
C THR A 246 20.27 6.18 -0.51
N GLY A 247 21.02 6.71 -1.49
CA GLY A 247 22.29 6.15 -1.96
C GLY A 247 22.14 4.84 -2.73
N LEU A 248 20.91 4.42 -3.07
CA LEU A 248 20.63 3.21 -3.82
C LEU A 248 20.24 3.55 -5.26
N ALA A 249 20.69 2.73 -6.20
CA ALA A 249 20.25 2.83 -7.59
C ALA A 249 18.79 2.38 -7.73
N VAL A 250 18.05 3.03 -8.62
CA VAL A 250 16.67 2.65 -8.97
C VAL A 250 16.66 1.85 -10.26
N HIS A 251 16.20 0.61 -10.21
CA HIS A 251 15.98 -0.24 -11.38
C HIS A 251 14.78 0.29 -12.17
N ASP A 252 15.05 0.74 -13.38
CA ASP A 252 14.07 1.48 -14.17
C ASP A 252 13.45 0.60 -15.26
N TYR A 253 12.26 0.07 -14.97
CA TYR A 253 11.50 -0.79 -15.89
C TYR A 253 10.40 -0.04 -16.65
N ARG A 254 10.40 1.31 -16.63
CA ARG A 254 9.32 2.11 -17.25
C ARG A 254 9.02 1.75 -18.70
N GLN A 255 9.99 1.24 -19.46
CA GLN A 255 9.88 0.85 -20.87
C GLN A 255 10.17 -0.64 -21.14
N ALA A 256 10.25 -1.46 -20.09
CA ALA A 256 10.68 -2.84 -20.21
C ALA A 256 9.64 -3.77 -20.88
N LEU A 257 8.36 -3.40 -20.84
CA LEU A 257 7.29 -4.11 -21.55
C LEU A 257 6.87 -3.31 -22.80
N THR A 258 7.05 -3.92 -23.98
CA THR A 258 6.82 -3.25 -25.27
C THR A 258 5.54 -3.73 -25.99
N ASP A 259 4.91 -4.83 -25.52
CA ASP A 259 3.67 -5.34 -26.07
C ASP A 259 2.47 -4.62 -25.43
N PRO A 260 1.66 -3.85 -26.19
CA PRO A 260 0.47 -3.18 -25.67
C PRO A 260 -0.54 -4.12 -24.98
N THR A 261 -0.60 -5.39 -25.40
CA THR A 261 -1.49 -6.39 -24.82
C THR A 261 -1.08 -6.84 -23.41
N ASP A 262 0.07 -6.40 -22.91
CA ASP A 262 0.52 -6.62 -21.53
C ASP A 262 -0.10 -5.64 -20.52
N PHE A 263 -0.94 -4.70 -20.96
CA PHE A 263 -1.46 -3.62 -20.13
C PHE A 263 -2.98 -3.61 -20.06
N GLY A 264 -3.51 -3.27 -18.90
CA GLY A 264 -4.94 -3.04 -18.68
C GLY A 264 -5.35 -1.57 -18.82
N ASP A 265 -4.39 -0.66 -18.68
CA ASP A 265 -4.47 0.77 -18.93
C ASP A 265 -3.05 1.37 -19.12
N PHE A 266 -2.92 2.70 -19.19
CA PHE A 266 -1.60 3.33 -19.41
C PHE A 266 -0.59 3.13 -18.28
N MET A 267 -1.03 2.87 -17.07
CA MET A 267 -0.20 2.86 -15.88
C MET A 267 0.02 1.45 -15.30
N HIS A 268 -0.85 0.51 -15.67
CA HIS A 268 -0.88 -0.78 -14.99
C HIS A 268 -0.76 -1.93 -15.98
N PRO A 269 0.30 -2.74 -15.89
CA PRO A 269 0.32 -4.06 -16.49
C PRO A 269 -0.90 -4.89 -16.06
N ASN A 270 -1.45 -5.62 -17.01
CA ASN A 270 -2.47 -6.62 -16.71
C ASN A 270 -1.81 -7.91 -16.18
N LYS A 271 -2.59 -8.97 -16.00
CA LYS A 271 -2.08 -10.25 -15.48
C LYS A 271 -0.90 -10.78 -16.32
N LYS A 272 -1.03 -10.79 -17.67
CA LYS A 272 0.03 -11.23 -18.57
C LYS A 272 1.30 -10.40 -18.43
N GLY A 273 1.16 -9.06 -18.45
CA GLY A 273 2.27 -8.13 -18.29
C GLY A 273 2.90 -8.20 -16.91
N SER A 274 2.10 -8.39 -15.84
CA SER A 274 2.61 -8.57 -14.49
C SER A 274 3.50 -9.79 -14.35
N LEU A 275 3.13 -10.94 -14.95
CA LEU A 275 3.96 -12.13 -14.91
C LEU A 275 5.30 -11.91 -15.67
N ARG A 276 5.25 -11.29 -16.85
CA ARG A 276 6.47 -10.93 -17.60
C ARG A 276 7.37 -9.97 -16.82
N TYR A 277 6.78 -8.99 -16.15
CA TYR A 277 7.54 -8.05 -15.31
C TYR A 277 8.22 -8.76 -14.14
N ILE A 278 7.55 -9.70 -13.49
CA ILE A 278 8.16 -10.51 -12.42
C ILE A 278 9.33 -11.33 -12.96
N ASP A 279 9.21 -11.91 -14.15
CA ASP A 279 10.31 -12.65 -14.78
C ASP A 279 11.52 -11.74 -15.06
N LEU A 280 11.31 -10.49 -15.51
CA LEU A 280 12.38 -9.50 -15.67
C LEU A 280 13.06 -9.17 -14.34
N LEU A 281 12.28 -8.93 -13.28
CA LEU A 281 12.83 -8.66 -11.93
C LEU A 281 13.71 -9.82 -11.43
N ARG A 282 13.36 -11.07 -11.78
CA ARG A 282 14.18 -12.24 -11.44
C ARG A 282 15.44 -12.36 -12.31
N GLN A 283 15.33 -12.11 -13.61
CA GLN A 283 16.48 -12.13 -14.54
C GLN A 283 17.53 -11.10 -14.14
N ASP A 284 17.12 -9.93 -13.65
CA ASP A 284 18.01 -8.85 -13.24
C ASP A 284 18.45 -8.98 -11.77
N GLY A 285 18.05 -10.02 -11.04
CA GLY A 285 18.44 -10.26 -9.65
C GLY A 285 17.80 -9.30 -8.64
N VAL A 286 16.74 -8.60 -9.00
CA VAL A 286 15.92 -7.79 -8.08
C VAL A 286 15.08 -8.70 -7.18
N LEU A 287 14.57 -9.78 -7.75
CA LEU A 287 14.01 -10.92 -7.01
C LEU A 287 14.97 -12.11 -7.10
N PRO A 288 15.02 -12.95 -6.06
CA PRO A 288 15.89 -14.13 -6.04
C PRO A 288 15.52 -15.18 -7.06
#